data_f341f622cc7468a365e33986a17918c7
#
_entry.id   f341f622cc7468a365e33986a17918c7
#
_cell.length_a   1.000
_cell.length_b   1.000
_cell.length_c   1.000
_cell.angle_alpha   90.00
_cell.angle_beta   90.00
_cell.angle_gamma   90.00
#
_symmetry.space_group_name_H-M   'P 1'
#
loop_
_entity.id
_entity.type
_entity.pdbx_description
1 polymer ?
#
loop_
_entity_poly.entity_id
_entity_poly.type
_entity_poly.pdbx_seq_one_letter_code
_entity_poly.pdbx_strand_id
1 'polypeptide(L)'
;MTWYALWAQRYMHEFGIKKEDLSEIPVVARHYATLNPASVMGPKGGEITVDDVMNSKQICTPLNMFDCSIDNDGGAYALVVASEEVARNSPNPVWILGGAAESYYSDFFYASIPDPWFPPEEGGHSVRDAANRAFAMSGVSRDEVDVANLYDCFSITMARDLEEMGGFCGLGEGVDFVKDGNTRLDGSLPCNTDGGLLSGSHCGEPSGMPTIEVVRQLRGQCGQRQVADAKIGVSLSQGFSVHGVAGVMVLGTEQPE
;
A
#
# COMPACT_ATOMS: atom_id res chain seq x y z
N MET A 1 4.36 -15.34 -7.15
CA MET A 1 5.07 -15.73 -5.91
C MET A 1 6.59 -15.76 -6.09
N THR A 2 7.14 -16.59 -6.97
CA THR A 2 8.60 -16.72 -7.17
C THR A 2 9.29 -15.38 -7.46
N TRP A 3 8.71 -14.52 -8.27
CA TRP A 3 9.26 -13.20 -8.59
C TRP A 3 9.39 -12.30 -7.37
N TYR A 4 8.37 -12.26 -6.52
CA TYR A 4 8.41 -11.49 -5.27
C TYR A 4 9.46 -12.02 -4.29
N ALA A 5 9.66 -13.33 -4.27
CA ALA A 5 10.73 -13.93 -3.47
C ALA A 5 12.12 -13.54 -4.00
N LEU A 6 12.32 -13.49 -5.32
CA LEU A 6 13.56 -12.99 -5.92
C LEU A 6 13.78 -11.50 -5.61
N TRP A 7 12.73 -10.70 -5.65
CA TRP A 7 12.80 -9.30 -5.22
C TRP A 7 13.20 -9.15 -3.77
N ALA A 8 12.56 -9.92 -2.88
CA ALA A 8 12.89 -9.89 -1.47
C ALA A 8 14.34 -10.30 -1.22
N GLN A 9 14.82 -11.37 -1.87
CA GLN A 9 16.23 -11.78 -1.77
C GLN A 9 17.19 -10.71 -2.25
N ARG A 10 16.89 -10.10 -3.41
CA ARG A 10 17.74 -9.04 -3.96
C ARG A 10 17.75 -7.82 -3.05
N TYR A 11 16.59 -7.35 -2.61
CA TYR A 11 16.44 -6.23 -1.70
C TYR A 11 17.23 -6.46 -0.39
N MET A 12 17.04 -7.61 0.22
CA MET A 12 17.77 -7.98 1.45
C MET A 12 19.27 -8.00 1.23
N HIS A 13 19.74 -8.48 0.07
CA HIS A 13 21.17 -8.51 -0.27
C HIS A 13 21.74 -7.11 -0.47
N GLU A 14 21.09 -6.26 -1.26
CA GLU A 14 21.58 -4.92 -1.61
C GLU A 14 21.63 -3.97 -0.41
N PHE A 15 20.59 -4.04 0.43
CA PHE A 15 20.44 -3.10 1.54
C PHE A 15 20.81 -3.71 2.91
N GLY A 16 21.24 -4.97 2.94
CA GLY A 16 21.62 -5.63 4.19
C GLY A 16 20.46 -5.91 5.15
N ILE A 17 19.23 -5.91 4.64
CA ILE A 17 18.01 -6.13 5.42
C ILE A 17 17.94 -7.59 5.88
N LYS A 18 17.60 -7.80 7.13
CA LYS A 18 17.37 -9.13 7.69
C LYS A 18 15.93 -9.57 7.47
N LYS A 19 15.72 -10.89 7.45
CA LYS A 19 14.35 -11.42 7.31
C LYS A 19 13.46 -11.04 8.48
N GLU A 20 14.03 -10.96 9.67
CA GLU A 20 13.34 -10.51 10.88
C GLU A 20 12.80 -9.09 10.72
N ASP A 21 13.59 -8.18 10.15
CA ASP A 21 13.19 -6.79 9.91
C ASP A 21 12.04 -6.72 8.87
N LEU A 22 12.14 -7.47 7.76
CA LEU A 22 11.06 -7.58 6.77
C LEU A 22 9.77 -8.13 7.39
N SER A 23 9.88 -8.98 8.41
CA SER A 23 8.75 -9.61 9.09
C SER A 23 7.94 -8.65 9.97
N GLU A 24 8.42 -7.43 10.23
CA GLU A 24 7.64 -6.38 10.89
C GLU A 24 6.43 -5.92 10.05
N ILE A 25 6.53 -5.98 8.73
CA ILE A 25 5.47 -5.54 7.82
C ILE A 25 4.18 -6.34 8.03
N PRO A 26 4.17 -7.68 7.96
CA PRO A 26 2.96 -8.45 8.23
C PRO A 26 2.48 -8.35 9.69
N VAL A 27 3.37 -8.04 10.64
CA VAL A 27 2.95 -7.78 12.04
C VAL A 27 2.11 -6.51 12.12
N VAL A 28 2.55 -5.42 11.49
CA VAL A 28 1.78 -4.16 11.43
C VAL A 28 0.45 -4.36 10.69
N ALA A 29 0.47 -5.03 9.55
CA ALA A 29 -0.75 -5.34 8.79
C ALA A 29 -1.76 -6.17 9.63
N ARG A 30 -1.27 -7.16 10.38
CA ARG A 30 -2.11 -7.97 11.26
C ARG A 30 -2.66 -7.16 12.43
N HIS A 31 -1.89 -6.28 13.02
CA HIS A 31 -2.38 -5.37 14.06
C HIS A 31 -3.59 -4.58 13.56
N TYR A 32 -3.49 -3.91 12.41
CA TYR A 32 -4.61 -3.18 11.83
C TYR A 32 -5.80 -4.08 11.48
N ALA A 33 -5.55 -5.28 10.98
CA ALA A 33 -6.61 -6.24 10.72
C ALA A 33 -7.40 -6.60 11.98
N THR A 34 -6.76 -6.68 13.16
CA THR A 34 -7.48 -6.95 14.43
C THR A 34 -8.42 -5.81 14.82
N LEU A 35 -8.14 -4.60 14.40
CA LEU A 35 -8.97 -3.42 14.62
C LEU A 35 -10.10 -3.27 13.60
N ASN A 36 -10.06 -4.07 12.51
CA ASN A 36 -11.03 -4.02 11.43
C ASN A 36 -11.95 -5.25 11.43
N PRO A 37 -13.21 -5.13 11.88
CA PRO A 37 -14.12 -6.29 11.94
C PRO A 37 -14.45 -6.89 10.56
N ALA A 38 -14.20 -6.17 9.48
CA ALA A 38 -14.41 -6.64 8.12
C ALA A 38 -13.19 -7.39 7.54
N SER A 39 -12.04 -7.36 8.21
CA SER A 39 -10.85 -8.05 7.75
C SER A 39 -10.97 -9.57 7.87
N VAL A 40 -10.33 -10.30 6.96
CA VAL A 40 -10.37 -11.77 6.97
C VAL A 40 -9.63 -12.34 8.16
N MET A 41 -8.46 -11.81 8.50
CA MET A 41 -7.60 -12.37 9.55
C MET A 41 -7.76 -11.71 10.92
N GLY A 42 -8.31 -10.50 10.97
CA GLY A 42 -8.39 -9.74 12.22
C GLY A 42 -9.23 -10.43 13.31
N PRO A 43 -10.53 -10.63 13.07
CA PRO A 43 -11.43 -11.13 14.12
C PRO A 43 -11.12 -12.56 14.60
N LYS A 44 -10.45 -13.35 13.78
CA LYS A 44 -10.20 -14.77 14.02
C LYS A 44 -8.72 -15.10 14.28
N GLY A 45 -7.83 -14.31 13.70
CA GLY A 45 -6.39 -14.60 13.69
C GLY A 45 -5.63 -14.02 14.89
N GLY A 46 -6.14 -12.95 15.49
CA GLY A 46 -5.44 -12.22 16.56
C GLY A 46 -4.14 -11.58 16.11
N GLU A 47 -3.43 -10.98 17.04
CA GLU A 47 -2.10 -10.42 16.85
C GLU A 47 -1.09 -11.51 16.50
N ILE A 48 -0.06 -11.13 15.74
CA ILE A 48 1.11 -11.98 15.49
C ILE A 48 2.40 -11.23 15.85
N THR A 49 3.45 -11.98 16.07
CA THR A 49 4.80 -11.48 16.33
C THR A 49 5.73 -11.76 15.14
N VAL A 50 6.90 -11.15 15.14
CA VAL A 50 7.98 -11.49 14.19
C VAL A 50 8.31 -12.99 14.26
N ASP A 51 8.36 -13.56 15.46
CA ASP A 51 8.60 -15.00 15.63
C ASP A 51 7.50 -15.85 14.99
N ASP A 52 6.24 -15.44 15.08
CA ASP A 52 5.14 -16.13 14.38
C ASP A 52 5.31 -16.09 12.88
N VAL A 53 5.74 -14.96 12.31
CA VAL A 53 6.04 -14.84 10.89
C VAL A 53 7.19 -15.77 10.50
N MET A 54 8.29 -15.70 11.23
CA MET A 54 9.50 -16.50 10.98
C MET A 54 9.27 -18.00 11.09
N ASN A 55 8.43 -18.44 12.02
CA ASN A 55 8.09 -19.83 12.23
C ASN A 55 6.88 -20.32 11.41
N SER A 56 6.22 -19.43 10.67
CA SER A 56 5.13 -19.84 9.78
C SER A 56 5.66 -20.65 8.59
N LYS A 57 4.77 -21.37 7.92
CA LYS A 57 5.14 -22.21 6.78
C LYS A 57 5.91 -21.41 5.73
N GLN A 58 7.12 -21.86 5.40
CA GLN A 58 7.88 -21.32 4.29
C GLN A 58 7.17 -21.58 2.96
N ILE A 59 6.99 -20.54 2.17
CA ILE A 59 6.33 -20.62 0.87
C ILE A 59 7.36 -20.62 -0.26
N CYS A 60 8.21 -19.61 -0.31
CA CYS A 60 9.29 -19.47 -1.27
C CYS A 60 10.35 -18.54 -0.66
N THR A 61 11.55 -19.06 -0.37
CA THR A 61 12.61 -18.29 0.32
C THR A 61 12.81 -16.90 -0.30
N PRO A 62 12.80 -15.80 0.48
CA PRO A 62 12.73 -15.72 1.94
C PRO A 62 11.32 -15.60 2.52
N LEU A 63 10.26 -15.72 1.71
CA LEU A 63 8.88 -15.46 2.09
C LEU A 63 8.25 -16.65 2.82
N ASN A 64 7.68 -16.38 3.97
CA ASN A 64 6.85 -17.27 4.75
C ASN A 64 5.37 -16.99 4.51
N MET A 65 4.49 -17.78 5.09
CA MET A 65 3.04 -17.71 4.86
C MET A 65 2.46 -16.32 5.17
N PHE A 66 2.91 -15.69 6.24
CA PHE A 66 2.40 -14.36 6.62
C PHE A 66 3.00 -13.20 5.81
N ASP A 67 4.06 -13.44 5.04
CA ASP A 67 4.57 -12.48 4.06
C ASP A 67 3.73 -12.41 2.78
N CYS A 68 2.77 -13.29 2.62
CA CYS A 68 1.94 -13.44 1.43
C CYS A 68 0.52 -13.01 1.75
N SER A 69 -0.10 -12.28 0.84
CA SER A 69 -1.52 -11.94 0.92
C SER A 69 -2.42 -13.18 0.93
N ILE A 70 -3.61 -13.00 1.45
CA ILE A 70 -4.58 -14.08 1.61
C ILE A 70 -5.58 -14.03 0.47
N ASP A 71 -5.47 -14.97 -0.44
CA ASP A 71 -6.53 -15.16 -1.43
C ASP A 71 -7.82 -15.58 -0.73
N ASN A 72 -8.89 -14.85 -0.98
CA ASN A 72 -10.20 -15.13 -0.41
C ASN A 72 -11.33 -14.83 -1.39
N ASP A 73 -12.44 -15.52 -1.20
CA ASP A 73 -13.68 -15.23 -1.90
C ASP A 73 -14.37 -13.99 -1.32
N GLY A 74 -14.99 -13.23 -2.18
CA GLY A 74 -15.87 -12.16 -1.75
C GLY A 74 -15.26 -10.77 -1.84
N GLY A 75 -16.08 -9.80 -1.51
CA GLY A 75 -15.77 -8.39 -1.64
C GLY A 75 -16.22 -7.84 -2.98
N ALA A 76 -17.47 -7.39 -3.04
CA ALA A 76 -17.89 -6.44 -4.06
C ALA A 76 -17.73 -5.03 -3.51
N TYR A 77 -17.18 -4.12 -4.30
CA TYR A 77 -17.13 -2.71 -3.96
C TYR A 77 -17.58 -1.86 -5.14
N ALA A 78 -18.06 -0.67 -4.85
CA ALA A 78 -18.34 0.34 -5.84
C ALA A 78 -17.81 1.69 -5.35
N LEU A 79 -17.03 2.34 -6.18
CA LEU A 79 -16.70 3.75 -6.03
C LEU A 79 -17.68 4.56 -6.88
N VAL A 80 -18.46 5.41 -6.25
CA VAL A 80 -19.40 6.29 -6.93
C VAL A 80 -18.77 7.66 -7.06
N VAL A 81 -18.52 8.07 -8.28
CA VAL A 81 -18.03 9.42 -8.61
C VAL A 81 -19.23 10.27 -9.05
N ALA A 82 -19.29 11.48 -8.53
CA ALA A 82 -20.36 12.42 -8.82
C ALA A 82 -19.82 13.76 -9.33
N SER A 83 -20.70 14.58 -9.90
CA SER A 83 -20.34 15.95 -10.26
C SER A 83 -20.07 16.78 -9.01
N GLU A 84 -19.34 17.88 -9.17
CA GLU A 84 -19.09 18.86 -8.12
C GLU A 84 -20.37 19.35 -7.45
N GLU A 85 -21.42 19.61 -8.23
CA GLU A 85 -22.73 20.05 -7.72
C GLU A 85 -23.32 19.03 -6.74
N VAL A 86 -23.26 17.74 -7.07
CA VAL A 86 -23.74 16.67 -6.21
C VAL A 86 -22.83 16.53 -4.97
N ALA A 87 -21.51 16.61 -5.15
CA ALA A 87 -20.56 16.50 -4.07
C ALA A 87 -20.73 17.61 -3.03
N ARG A 88 -20.92 18.87 -3.46
CA ARG A 88 -21.17 20.03 -2.57
C ARG A 88 -22.43 19.87 -1.71
N ASN A 89 -23.39 19.11 -2.15
CA ASN A 89 -24.66 18.84 -1.43
C ASN A 89 -24.62 17.50 -0.66
N SER A 90 -23.51 16.76 -0.73
CA SER A 90 -23.34 15.48 -0.05
C SER A 90 -22.65 15.66 1.30
N PRO A 91 -23.01 14.88 2.32
CA PRO A 91 -22.28 14.92 3.58
C PRO A 91 -20.88 14.32 3.39
N ASN A 92 -19.87 15.00 3.90
CA ASN A 92 -18.47 14.56 3.92
C ASN A 92 -17.99 14.09 2.52
N PRO A 93 -18.03 14.93 1.48
CA PRO A 93 -17.51 14.57 0.19
C PRO A 93 -16.00 14.35 0.27
N VAL A 94 -15.49 13.43 -0.53
CA VAL A 94 -14.05 13.23 -0.73
C VAL A 94 -13.74 13.62 -2.17
N TRP A 95 -12.79 14.51 -2.33
CA TRP A 95 -12.41 15.06 -3.62
C TRP A 95 -11.25 14.28 -4.21
N ILE A 96 -11.30 14.04 -5.51
CA ILE A 96 -10.16 13.54 -6.27
C ILE A 96 -9.32 14.74 -6.65
N LEU A 97 -8.18 14.91 -5.99
CA LEU A 97 -7.26 16.02 -6.22
C LEU A 97 -6.36 15.76 -7.41
N GLY A 98 -5.93 14.51 -7.57
CA GLY A 98 -5.10 14.08 -8.68
C GLY A 98 -5.14 12.58 -8.85
N GLY A 99 -4.81 12.12 -10.06
CA GLY A 99 -4.75 10.70 -10.35
C GLY A 99 -3.99 10.42 -11.63
N ALA A 100 -3.27 9.32 -11.63
CA ALA A 100 -2.54 8.84 -12.80
C ALA A 100 -2.42 7.32 -12.79
N ALA A 101 -2.31 6.76 -13.98
CA ALA A 101 -1.97 5.35 -14.16
C ALA A 101 -0.84 5.23 -15.17
N GLU A 102 0.03 4.27 -14.93
CA GLU A 102 1.14 3.91 -15.81
C GLU A 102 1.16 2.42 -16.07
N SER A 103 1.62 2.04 -17.26
CA SER A 103 1.75 0.66 -17.66
C SER A 103 3.02 0.48 -18.49
N TYR A 104 3.88 -0.41 -18.01
CA TYR A 104 5.12 -0.75 -18.66
C TYR A 104 5.08 -2.21 -19.13
N TYR A 105 4.95 -2.41 -20.44
CA TYR A 105 4.84 -3.75 -21.03
C TYR A 105 6.11 -4.59 -20.86
N SER A 106 7.27 -3.94 -20.91
CA SER A 106 8.55 -4.62 -20.68
C SER A 106 8.65 -5.21 -19.27
N ASP A 107 8.00 -4.59 -18.29
CA ASP A 107 8.01 -5.03 -16.91
C ASP A 107 7.27 -6.35 -16.73
N PHE A 108 6.34 -6.66 -17.63
CA PHE A 108 5.55 -7.89 -17.56
C PHE A 108 6.28 -9.13 -18.08
N PHE A 109 7.03 -9.03 -19.19
CA PHE A 109 7.59 -10.21 -19.86
C PHE A 109 9.11 -10.33 -19.80
N TYR A 110 9.82 -9.22 -19.74
CA TYR A 110 11.27 -9.18 -19.94
C TYR A 110 12.03 -8.53 -18.81
N ALA A 111 11.44 -7.60 -18.13
CA ALA A 111 11.96 -7.13 -16.86
C ALA A 111 11.60 -8.12 -15.78
N SER A 112 11.66 -9.33 -16.14
CA SER A 112 11.46 -10.47 -15.27
C SER A 112 11.91 -10.23 -13.83
N ILE A 113 12.71 -9.23 -13.65
CA ILE A 113 12.98 -8.52 -12.41
C ILE A 113 13.09 -7.08 -12.86
N PRO A 114 12.05 -6.23 -12.69
CA PRO A 114 12.28 -4.81 -12.80
C PRO A 114 13.49 -4.56 -11.93
N ASP A 115 14.53 -4.05 -12.53
CA ASP A 115 15.71 -3.76 -11.75
C ASP A 115 15.29 -2.61 -10.84
N PRO A 116 14.97 -2.86 -9.56
CA PRO A 116 14.56 -1.81 -8.65
C PRO A 116 15.72 -0.83 -8.42
N TRP A 117 16.87 -1.17 -8.98
CA TRP A 117 18.14 -0.53 -8.87
C TRP A 117 18.56 0.19 -10.15
N PHE A 118 17.74 0.17 -11.21
CA PHE A 118 17.98 1.09 -12.31
C PHE A 118 17.83 2.52 -11.78
N PRO A 119 18.81 3.36 -12.05
CA PRO A 119 18.69 4.77 -11.79
C PRO A 119 17.36 5.27 -12.37
N PRO A 120 16.65 6.16 -11.66
CA PRO A 120 15.37 6.71 -12.12
C PRO A 120 15.39 7.26 -13.54
N GLU A 121 16.56 7.69 -14.01
CA GLU A 121 16.80 8.22 -15.34
C GLU A 121 16.91 7.17 -16.45
N GLU A 122 17.06 5.88 -16.11
CA GLU A 122 17.29 4.81 -17.09
C GLU A 122 16.11 3.86 -17.28
N GLY A 123 15.10 3.93 -16.43
CA GLY A 123 13.91 3.06 -16.51
C GLY A 123 12.69 3.64 -15.83
N GLY A 124 11.55 3.56 -16.50
CA GLY A 124 10.27 3.92 -15.92
C GLY A 124 9.85 2.89 -14.87
N HIS A 125 9.46 3.34 -13.71
CA HIS A 125 8.76 2.54 -12.72
C HIS A 125 7.30 2.93 -12.72
N SER A 126 6.41 1.98 -12.92
CA SER A 126 4.98 2.26 -13.02
C SER A 126 4.45 3.02 -11.79
N VAL A 127 4.86 2.61 -10.60
CA VAL A 127 4.46 3.28 -9.34
C VAL A 127 5.01 4.71 -9.27
N ARG A 128 6.32 4.88 -9.49
CA ARG A 128 6.99 6.18 -9.39
C ARG A 128 6.43 7.20 -10.37
N ASP A 129 6.23 6.78 -11.62
CA ASP A 129 5.74 7.68 -12.65
C ASP A 129 4.27 8.01 -12.45
N ALA A 130 3.44 7.03 -12.05
CA ALA A 130 2.06 7.28 -11.68
C ALA A 130 1.97 8.22 -10.47
N ALA A 131 2.79 8.00 -9.43
CA ALA A 131 2.83 8.86 -8.25
C ALA A 131 3.25 10.29 -8.62
N ASN A 132 4.34 10.46 -9.35
CA ASN A 132 4.82 11.78 -9.75
C ASN A 132 3.76 12.56 -10.53
N ARG A 133 3.04 11.92 -11.44
CA ARG A 133 1.97 12.55 -12.21
C ARG A 133 0.74 12.86 -11.34
N ALA A 134 0.33 11.94 -10.47
CA ALA A 134 -0.81 12.15 -9.58
C ALA A 134 -0.57 13.32 -8.62
N PHE A 135 0.61 13.38 -8.00
CA PHE A 135 0.99 14.47 -7.11
C PHE A 135 1.15 15.80 -7.86
N ALA A 136 1.76 15.79 -9.04
CA ALA A 136 1.85 16.99 -9.87
C ALA A 136 0.46 17.54 -10.28
N MET A 137 -0.51 16.66 -10.55
CA MET A 137 -1.89 17.04 -10.86
C MET A 137 -2.61 17.60 -9.62
N SER A 138 -2.38 17.03 -8.45
CA SER A 138 -3.07 17.43 -7.22
C SER A 138 -2.56 18.74 -6.63
N GLY A 139 -1.33 19.14 -6.95
CA GLY A 139 -0.65 20.26 -6.28
C GLY A 139 -0.26 19.99 -4.83
N VAL A 140 -0.52 18.79 -4.31
CA VAL A 140 -0.20 18.35 -2.94
C VAL A 140 1.23 17.83 -2.90
N SER A 141 1.97 18.18 -1.87
CA SER A 141 3.28 17.59 -1.58
C SER A 141 3.15 16.30 -0.75
N ARG A 142 4.16 15.44 -0.76
CA ARG A 142 4.09 14.15 -0.07
C ARG A 142 4.10 14.27 1.45
N ASP A 143 4.67 15.32 1.97
CA ASP A 143 4.69 15.65 3.40
C ASP A 143 3.34 16.17 3.93
N GLU A 144 2.39 16.47 3.04
CA GLU A 144 1.02 16.81 3.40
C GLU A 144 0.09 15.59 3.49
N VAL A 145 0.59 14.39 3.18
CA VAL A 145 -0.23 13.16 3.19
C VAL A 145 -0.39 12.65 4.62
N ASP A 146 -1.63 12.56 5.08
CA ASP A 146 -1.98 12.09 6.43
C ASP A 146 -2.17 10.58 6.51
N VAL A 147 -2.54 9.94 5.40
CA VAL A 147 -2.81 8.49 5.36
C VAL A 147 -2.53 7.93 3.97
N ALA A 148 -1.93 6.75 3.93
CA ALA A 148 -1.73 6.01 2.70
C ALA A 148 -2.38 4.62 2.76
N ASN A 149 -2.82 4.12 1.62
CA ASN A 149 -3.14 2.69 1.47
C ASN A 149 -2.49 2.20 0.19
N LEU A 150 -1.50 1.32 0.36
CA LEU A 150 -0.60 0.85 -0.69
C LEU A 150 -0.86 -0.63 -0.97
N TYR A 151 -0.49 -1.09 -2.17
CA TYR A 151 -0.74 -2.46 -2.61
C TYR A 151 0.29 -3.42 -2.01
N ASP A 152 -0.06 -4.08 -0.93
CA ASP A 152 0.82 -4.96 -0.14
C ASP A 152 0.54 -6.45 -0.34
N CYS A 153 0.49 -6.93 -1.58
CA CYS A 153 0.25 -8.35 -1.83
C CYS A 153 1.35 -9.29 -1.29
N PHE A 154 2.53 -8.75 -1.00
CA PHE A 154 3.63 -9.39 -0.26
C PHE A 154 4.32 -8.36 0.63
N SER A 155 4.99 -8.79 1.69
CA SER A 155 5.73 -7.88 2.56
C SER A 155 6.74 -7.01 1.81
N ILE A 156 7.44 -7.57 0.83
CA ILE A 156 8.42 -6.83 0.01
C ILE A 156 7.75 -5.74 -0.85
N THR A 157 6.51 -5.94 -1.29
CA THR A 157 5.84 -4.92 -2.10
C THR A 157 5.53 -3.68 -1.29
N MET A 158 5.08 -3.84 -0.04
CA MET A 158 4.86 -2.71 0.87
C MET A 158 6.12 -1.86 1.06
N ALA A 159 7.27 -2.50 1.33
CA ALA A 159 8.54 -1.79 1.49
C ALA A 159 8.91 -0.99 0.25
N ARG A 160 8.80 -1.62 -0.92
CA ARG A 160 9.12 -0.98 -2.19
C ARG A 160 8.14 0.12 -2.56
N ASP A 161 6.86 -0.06 -2.30
CA ASP A 161 5.85 0.94 -2.62
C ASP A 161 6.04 2.23 -1.81
N LEU A 162 6.45 2.12 -0.54
CA LEU A 162 6.84 3.28 0.26
C LEU A 162 7.98 4.08 -0.37
N GLU A 163 8.98 3.40 -0.94
CA GLU A 163 10.12 4.00 -1.63
C GLU A 163 9.71 4.56 -3.01
N GLU A 164 8.99 3.77 -3.79
CA GLU A 164 8.61 4.10 -5.16
C GLU A 164 7.56 5.22 -5.24
N MET A 165 6.70 5.37 -4.25
CA MET A 165 5.80 6.53 -4.16
C MET A 165 6.58 7.85 -4.05
N GLY A 166 7.83 7.77 -3.63
CA GLY A 166 8.81 8.88 -3.57
C GLY A 166 8.49 9.92 -2.50
N GLY A 167 9.47 10.23 -1.67
CA GLY A 167 9.36 11.26 -0.64
C GLY A 167 8.82 10.79 0.71
N PHE A 168 8.40 9.53 0.85
CA PHE A 168 8.06 8.98 2.16
C PHE A 168 9.30 8.41 2.85
N CYS A 169 10.12 7.69 2.12
CA CYS A 169 11.44 7.24 2.57
C CYS A 169 12.39 7.11 1.36
N GLY A 170 13.66 6.93 1.64
CA GLY A 170 14.69 6.70 0.61
C GLY A 170 14.72 5.26 0.11
N LEU A 171 15.47 5.03 -0.96
CA LEU A 171 15.68 3.70 -1.52
C LEU A 171 16.41 2.81 -0.50
N GLY A 172 15.88 1.62 -0.25
CA GLY A 172 16.39 0.67 0.74
C GLY A 172 15.93 0.94 2.18
N GLU A 173 15.13 1.97 2.41
CA GLU A 173 14.66 2.39 3.75
C GLU A 173 13.23 1.94 4.06
N GLY A 174 12.51 1.35 3.10
CA GLY A 174 11.08 1.01 3.27
C GLY A 174 10.81 0.05 4.42
N VAL A 175 11.69 -0.93 4.64
CA VAL A 175 11.58 -1.85 5.77
C VAL A 175 11.85 -1.15 7.11
N ASP A 176 12.90 -0.35 7.20
CA ASP A 176 13.22 0.42 8.40
C ASP A 176 12.13 1.44 8.71
N PHE A 177 11.54 2.07 7.70
CA PHE A 177 10.42 2.98 7.84
C PHE A 177 9.23 2.33 8.57
N VAL A 178 8.87 1.09 8.21
CA VAL A 178 7.82 0.33 8.90
C VAL A 178 8.26 -0.07 10.30
N LYS A 179 9.46 -0.61 10.46
CA LYS A 179 10.03 -1.06 11.73
C LYS A 179 10.11 0.05 12.77
N ASP A 180 10.46 1.27 12.34
CA ASP A 180 10.54 2.45 13.19
C ASP A 180 9.16 3.00 13.60
N GLY A 181 8.08 2.36 13.14
CA GLY A 181 6.71 2.68 13.53
C GLY A 181 6.06 3.80 12.70
N ASN A 182 6.71 4.28 11.63
CA ASN A 182 6.18 5.39 10.82
C ASN A 182 4.83 5.07 10.17
N THR A 183 4.53 3.80 9.93
CA THR A 183 3.24 3.35 9.35
C THR A 183 2.14 3.08 10.38
N ARG A 184 2.42 3.26 11.68
CA ARG A 184 1.43 3.10 12.76
C ARG A 184 0.55 4.35 12.87
N LEU A 185 -0.58 4.24 13.61
CA LEU A 185 -1.56 5.34 13.75
C LEU A 185 -0.96 6.63 14.32
N ASP A 186 0.07 6.53 15.13
CA ASP A 186 0.81 7.62 15.74
C ASP A 186 2.14 7.91 15.01
N GLY A 187 2.39 7.24 13.90
CA GLY A 187 3.56 7.44 13.05
C GLY A 187 3.41 8.61 12.08
N SER A 188 4.45 8.86 11.30
CA SER A 188 4.49 9.97 10.34
C SER A 188 3.60 9.76 9.12
N LEU A 189 3.30 8.51 8.76
CA LEU A 189 2.45 8.13 7.63
C LEU A 189 1.70 6.83 7.94
N PRO A 190 0.57 6.87 8.65
CA PRO A 190 -0.27 5.69 8.84
C PRO A 190 -0.62 5.01 7.50
N CYS A 191 -0.28 3.72 7.38
CA CYS A 191 -0.48 2.99 6.14
C CYS A 191 -1.30 1.72 6.33
N ASN A 192 -2.13 1.39 5.33
CA ASN A 192 -2.89 0.13 5.26
C ASN A 192 -3.66 -0.18 6.54
N THR A 193 -4.34 0.85 7.04
CA THR A 193 -5.06 0.83 8.32
C THR A 193 -6.23 -0.14 8.36
N ASP A 194 -6.63 -0.70 7.24
CA ASP A 194 -7.64 -1.79 7.13
C ASP A 194 -7.05 -3.20 7.32
N GLY A 195 -5.72 -3.31 7.38
CA GLY A 195 -4.98 -4.57 7.41
C GLY A 195 -4.38 -4.95 6.06
N GLY A 196 -4.58 -4.11 5.05
CA GLY A 196 -4.04 -4.29 3.70
C GLY A 196 -4.49 -5.57 3.02
N LEU A 197 -3.77 -5.98 2.01
CA LEU A 197 -3.97 -7.27 1.34
C LEU A 197 -3.36 -8.43 2.16
N LEU A 198 -2.33 -8.15 2.96
CA LEU A 198 -1.63 -9.13 3.78
C LEU A 198 -2.52 -9.74 4.88
N SER A 199 -3.41 -8.96 5.47
CA SER A 199 -4.24 -9.43 6.59
C SER A 199 -5.69 -8.98 6.51
N GLY A 200 -6.01 -7.98 5.72
CA GLY A 200 -7.37 -7.48 5.51
C GLY A 200 -8.14 -8.37 4.54
N SER A 201 -7.86 -8.25 3.25
CA SER A 201 -8.51 -9.04 2.19
C SER A 201 -7.77 -8.90 0.87
N HIS A 202 -7.50 -10.02 0.19
CA HIS A 202 -7.06 -10.04 -1.20
C HIS A 202 -8.10 -10.83 -2.02
N CYS A 203 -9.25 -10.23 -2.23
CA CYS A 203 -10.29 -10.80 -3.10
C CYS A 203 -9.92 -10.63 -4.58
N GLY A 204 -10.58 -11.34 -5.46
CA GLY A 204 -10.22 -11.49 -6.88
C GLY A 204 -9.84 -10.22 -7.66
N GLU A 205 -10.37 -9.05 -7.30
CA GLU A 205 -9.96 -7.74 -7.84
C GLU A 205 -9.78 -6.73 -6.70
N PRO A 206 -8.60 -6.73 -6.06
CA PRO A 206 -8.38 -5.92 -4.87
C PRO A 206 -8.05 -4.44 -5.15
N SER A 207 -7.89 -4.04 -6.42
CA SER A 207 -7.36 -2.73 -6.81
C SER A 207 -8.16 -1.53 -6.26
N GLY A 208 -9.44 -1.69 -5.98
CA GLY A 208 -10.26 -0.63 -5.39
C GLY A 208 -10.20 -0.55 -3.87
N MET A 209 -9.70 -1.59 -3.19
CA MET A 209 -9.68 -1.65 -1.73
C MET A 209 -8.85 -0.52 -1.10
N PRO A 210 -7.64 -0.21 -1.60
CA PRO A 210 -6.85 0.91 -1.10
C PRO A 210 -7.60 2.24 -1.13
N THR A 211 -8.29 2.52 -2.22
CA THR A 211 -9.06 3.76 -2.37
C THR A 211 -10.24 3.82 -1.40
N ILE A 212 -10.93 2.70 -1.16
CA ILE A 212 -12.05 2.65 -0.21
C ILE A 212 -11.59 2.96 1.20
N GLU A 213 -10.47 2.40 1.63
CA GLU A 213 -9.95 2.69 2.97
C GLU A 213 -9.59 4.16 3.12
N VAL A 214 -8.87 4.74 2.15
CA VAL A 214 -8.56 6.18 2.16
C VAL A 214 -9.84 7.03 2.24
N VAL A 215 -10.85 6.73 1.42
CA VAL A 215 -12.14 7.45 1.48
C VAL A 215 -12.80 7.33 2.86
N ARG A 216 -12.76 6.16 3.49
CA ARG A 216 -13.31 5.96 4.84
C ARG A 216 -12.53 6.72 5.90
N GLN A 217 -11.22 6.76 5.80
CA GLN A 217 -10.36 7.53 6.69
C GLN A 217 -10.69 9.02 6.60
N LEU A 218 -10.74 9.58 5.40
CA LEU A 218 -11.07 10.97 5.15
C LEU A 218 -12.50 11.35 5.59
N ARG A 219 -13.40 10.37 5.70
CA ARG A 219 -14.77 10.54 6.21
C ARG A 219 -14.92 10.33 7.71
N GLY A 220 -13.87 9.96 8.42
CA GLY A 220 -13.93 9.66 9.85
C GLY A 220 -14.71 8.38 10.17
N GLN A 221 -14.67 7.36 9.29
CA GLN A 221 -15.49 6.15 9.39
C GLN A 221 -14.71 4.89 9.81
N CYS A 222 -13.47 5.05 10.30
CA CYS A 222 -12.60 3.92 10.56
C CYS A 222 -12.54 3.44 12.03
N GLY A 223 -13.29 4.08 12.93
CA GLY A 223 -13.41 3.64 14.33
C GLY A 223 -12.07 3.61 15.06
N GLN A 224 -11.66 2.45 15.60
CA GLN A 224 -10.43 2.32 16.37
C GLN A 224 -9.15 2.50 15.54
N ARG A 225 -9.23 2.35 14.22
CA ARG A 225 -8.11 2.53 13.30
C ARG A 225 -8.13 3.89 12.58
N GLN A 226 -8.97 4.81 13.07
CA GLN A 226 -9.10 6.15 12.50
C GLN A 226 -7.82 6.97 12.70
N VAL A 227 -7.28 7.49 11.62
CA VAL A 227 -6.21 8.51 11.64
C VAL A 227 -6.85 9.83 12.04
N ALA A 228 -6.29 10.46 13.07
CA ALA A 228 -6.83 11.72 13.58
C ALA A 228 -6.65 12.85 12.55
N ASP A 229 -7.69 13.64 12.36
CA ASP A 229 -7.69 14.85 11.53
C ASP A 229 -7.18 14.67 10.08
N ALA A 230 -7.25 13.46 9.54
CA ALA A 230 -6.80 13.16 8.19
C ALA A 230 -7.57 13.99 7.15
N LYS A 231 -6.84 14.75 6.33
CA LYS A 231 -7.36 15.63 5.27
C LYS A 231 -6.92 15.20 3.88
N ILE A 232 -5.71 14.69 3.76
CA ILE A 232 -5.11 14.24 2.51
C ILE A 232 -4.78 12.76 2.63
N GLY A 233 -5.20 12.00 1.64
CA GLY A 233 -4.88 10.59 1.57
C GLY A 233 -4.45 10.16 0.18
N VAL A 234 -3.61 9.14 0.11
CA VAL A 234 -3.14 8.57 -1.14
C VAL A 234 -3.44 7.07 -1.20
N SER A 235 -3.90 6.61 -2.36
CA SER A 235 -4.07 5.19 -2.64
C SER A 235 -3.21 4.76 -3.82
N LEU A 236 -2.60 3.58 -3.69
CA LEU A 236 -1.86 2.91 -4.74
C LEU A 236 -2.53 1.57 -5.03
N SER A 237 -2.84 1.35 -6.29
CA SER A 237 -3.30 0.07 -6.81
C SER A 237 -2.32 -0.44 -7.86
N GLN A 238 -2.07 -1.73 -7.86
CA GLN A 238 -1.16 -2.36 -8.81
C GLN A 238 -1.82 -3.57 -9.45
N GLY A 239 -1.36 -3.92 -10.63
CA GLY A 239 -1.87 -5.05 -11.37
C GLY A 239 -0.79 -5.76 -12.17
N PHE A 240 -1.13 -6.95 -12.62
CA PHE A 240 -0.28 -7.88 -13.34
C PHE A 240 0.94 -8.38 -12.55
N SER A 241 1.52 -9.48 -13.03
CA SER A 241 2.71 -10.04 -12.44
C SER A 241 3.83 -9.01 -12.43
N VAL A 242 4.46 -8.86 -11.28
CA VAL A 242 5.59 -7.94 -11.06
C VAL A 242 5.27 -6.46 -11.27
N HIS A 243 3.98 -6.08 -11.11
CA HIS A 243 3.55 -4.68 -11.01
C HIS A 243 3.86 -3.81 -12.24
N GLY A 244 3.68 -4.39 -13.43
CA GLY A 244 3.81 -3.62 -14.67
C GLY A 244 2.75 -2.53 -14.87
N VAL A 245 1.72 -2.50 -14.03
CA VAL A 245 0.64 -1.50 -14.04
C VAL A 245 0.47 -0.92 -12.64
N ALA A 246 0.41 0.39 -12.53
CA ALA A 246 0.13 1.09 -11.30
C ALA A 246 -0.88 2.21 -11.50
N GLY A 247 -1.76 2.42 -10.53
CA GLY A 247 -2.68 3.54 -10.46
C GLY A 247 -2.56 4.23 -9.11
N VAL A 248 -2.37 5.53 -9.11
CA VAL A 248 -2.26 6.36 -7.90
C VAL A 248 -3.36 7.40 -7.91
N MET A 249 -4.05 7.57 -6.77
CA MET A 249 -4.97 8.66 -6.55
C MET A 249 -4.61 9.43 -5.29
N VAL A 250 -4.62 10.75 -5.40
CA VAL A 250 -4.54 11.69 -4.28
C VAL A 250 -5.93 12.22 -4.01
N LEU A 251 -6.37 12.06 -2.78
CA LEU A 251 -7.73 12.36 -2.32
C LEU A 251 -7.68 13.38 -1.18
N GLY A 252 -8.72 14.21 -1.06
CA GLY A 252 -8.78 15.21 0.00
C GLY A 252 -10.19 15.47 0.50
N THR A 253 -10.28 16.08 1.68
CA THR A 253 -11.56 16.52 2.28
C THR A 253 -12.00 17.88 1.76
N GLU A 254 -11.07 18.66 1.18
CA GLU A 254 -11.33 19.98 0.64
C GLU A 254 -11.27 19.95 -0.88
N GLN A 255 -12.10 20.79 -1.51
CA GLN A 255 -12.10 20.93 -2.96
C GLN A 255 -10.79 21.55 -3.43
N PRO A 256 -10.18 21.06 -4.53
CA PRO A 256 -9.04 21.74 -5.12
C PRO A 256 -9.41 23.15 -5.57
N GLU A 257 -8.50 24.09 -5.39
CA GLU A 257 -8.64 25.48 -5.85
C GLU A 257 -8.60 25.61 -7.38
#